data_da8cfab60ae43e52b6a9c085ecc52acd
#
_entry.id   da8cfab60ae43e52b6a9c085ecc52acd
#
_cell.length_a   1.000
_cell.length_b   1.000
_cell.length_c   1.000
_cell.angle_alpha   90.00
_cell.angle_beta   90.00
_cell.angle_gamma   90.00
#
_symmetry.space_group_name_H-M   'P 1'
#
loop_
_entity.id
_entity.type
_entity.pdbx_description
1 polymer ?
#
loop_
_entity_poly.entity_id
_entity_poly.type
_entity_poly.pdbx_seq_one_letter_code
_entity_poly.pdbx_strand_id
1 'polypeptide(L)'
;MLIILQHNAAHLGIATGLCLSEAASRYIQKLLKNIILLSAMLAAVATAMAEMLGGAIALQMLFRIPIKIGSMLILAVSLLCAFTNAYKRIEKLIIIFVSLIGFSFLFEIGIAKIDWGAAAVGWVKPSFPAGSMPVILSVLGAVVMPHNLFLHSEIIQSRQWNLEDDS
;
A
#
# COMPACT_ATOMS: atom_id res chain seq x y z
N MET A 1 -2.25 1.77 -13.71
CA MET A 1 -2.95 2.78 -12.92
C MET A 1 -2.09 3.32 -11.79
N LEU A 2 -1.57 2.53 -10.86
CA LEU A 2 -0.74 2.99 -9.74
C LEU A 2 0.50 3.79 -10.19
N ILE A 3 1.24 3.31 -11.20
CA ILE A 3 2.41 4.00 -11.75
C ILE A 3 2.07 5.41 -12.24
N ILE A 4 0.94 5.58 -12.93
CA ILE A 4 0.49 6.89 -13.44
C ILE A 4 0.17 7.83 -12.27
N LEU A 5 -0.52 7.31 -11.23
CA LEU A 5 -0.87 8.11 -10.06
C LEU A 5 0.36 8.54 -9.26
N GLN A 6 1.31 7.63 -9.05
CA GLN A 6 2.57 7.93 -8.37
C GLN A 6 3.43 8.92 -9.16
N HIS A 7 3.50 8.74 -10.50
CA HIS A 7 4.20 9.68 -11.36
C HIS A 7 3.61 11.09 -11.29
N ASN A 8 2.29 11.21 -11.34
CA ASN A 8 1.62 12.50 -11.21
C ASN A 8 1.81 13.13 -9.82
N ALA A 9 1.78 12.33 -8.75
CA ALA A 9 2.05 12.80 -7.40
C ALA A 9 3.51 13.28 -7.24
N ALA A 10 4.45 12.58 -7.87
CA ALA A 10 5.85 12.99 -7.92
C ALA A 10 6.04 14.30 -8.70
N HIS A 11 5.43 14.40 -9.89
CA HIS A 11 5.45 15.61 -10.71
C HIS A 11 4.88 16.82 -9.98
N LEU A 12 3.80 16.64 -9.24
CA LEU A 12 3.22 17.69 -8.41
C LEU A 12 4.23 18.17 -7.36
N GLY A 13 4.89 17.25 -6.67
CA GLY A 13 5.90 17.56 -5.65
C GLY A 13 7.10 18.32 -6.22
N ILE A 14 7.63 17.89 -7.37
CA ILE A 14 8.76 18.54 -8.03
C ILE A 14 8.36 19.92 -8.57
N ALA A 15 7.21 20.03 -9.23
CA ALA A 15 6.79 21.28 -9.87
C ALA A 15 6.34 22.37 -8.88
N THR A 16 5.76 21.99 -7.75
CA THR A 16 5.15 22.94 -6.80
C THR A 16 5.89 23.04 -5.46
N GLY A 17 6.78 22.12 -5.16
CA GLY A 17 7.40 21.99 -3.85
C GLY A 17 6.40 21.60 -2.73
N LEU A 18 5.16 21.25 -3.08
CA LEU A 18 4.09 20.92 -2.14
C LEU A 18 3.82 19.41 -2.16
N CYS A 19 3.58 18.82 -0.99
CA CYS A 19 3.04 17.46 -0.94
C CYS A 19 1.57 17.43 -1.34
N LEU A 20 1.04 16.24 -1.65
CA LEU A 20 -0.33 16.07 -2.12
C LEU A 20 -1.38 16.62 -1.13
N SER A 21 -1.15 16.50 0.18
CA SER A 21 -2.02 17.01 1.24
C SER A 21 -2.01 18.54 1.30
N GLU A 22 -0.84 19.15 1.13
CA GLU A 22 -0.67 20.61 1.09
C GLU A 22 -1.30 21.21 -0.17
N ALA A 23 -1.05 20.59 -1.33
CA ALA A 23 -1.66 21.00 -2.58
C ALA A 23 -3.20 20.90 -2.52
N ALA A 24 -3.73 19.81 -1.99
CA ALA A 24 -5.16 19.66 -1.75
C ALA A 24 -5.69 20.74 -0.79
N SER A 25 -4.92 21.09 0.23
CA SER A 25 -5.31 22.11 1.21
C SER A 25 -5.31 23.53 0.62
N ARG A 26 -4.46 23.79 -0.37
CA ARG A 26 -4.28 25.10 -0.98
C ARG A 26 -5.22 25.36 -2.17
N TYR A 27 -5.46 24.34 -2.99
CA TYR A 27 -6.16 24.52 -4.27
C TYR A 27 -7.59 23.98 -4.27
N ILE A 28 -8.00 23.17 -3.28
CA ILE A 28 -9.33 22.57 -3.23
C ILE A 28 -10.21 23.29 -2.20
N GLN A 29 -11.50 23.39 -2.50
CA GLN A 29 -12.51 23.99 -1.61
C GLN A 29 -12.55 23.21 -0.27
N LYS A 30 -12.76 23.94 0.85
CA LYS A 30 -12.71 23.39 2.22
C LYS A 30 -13.54 22.13 2.41
N LEU A 31 -14.74 22.06 1.88
CA LEU A 31 -15.61 20.90 2.03
C LEU A 31 -15.02 19.66 1.33
N LEU A 32 -14.65 19.81 0.06
CA LEU A 32 -14.10 18.72 -0.75
C LEU A 32 -12.75 18.25 -0.21
N LYS A 33 -11.88 19.17 0.20
CA LYS A 33 -10.62 18.87 0.87
C LYS A 33 -10.83 18.00 2.10
N ASN A 34 -11.75 18.39 2.99
CA ASN A 34 -12.00 17.65 4.21
C ASN A 34 -12.54 16.23 3.93
N ILE A 35 -13.39 16.08 2.92
CA ILE A 35 -13.89 14.77 2.50
C ILE A 35 -12.74 13.89 1.98
N ILE A 36 -11.87 14.43 1.12
CA ILE A 36 -10.73 13.69 0.56
C ILE A 36 -9.76 13.26 1.65
N LEU A 37 -9.36 14.19 2.52
CA LEU A 37 -8.41 13.88 3.60
C LEU A 37 -8.99 12.91 4.62
N LEU A 38 -10.27 13.07 4.99
CA LEU A 38 -10.95 12.16 5.89
C LEU A 38 -11.06 10.75 5.28
N SER A 39 -11.43 10.65 4.01
CA SER A 39 -11.50 9.36 3.32
C SER A 39 -10.13 8.68 3.23
N ALA A 40 -9.06 9.43 3.00
CA ALA A 40 -7.69 8.90 3.01
C ALA A 40 -7.27 8.40 4.40
N MET A 41 -7.62 9.13 5.46
CA MET A 41 -7.37 8.69 6.85
C MET A 41 -8.16 7.42 7.19
N LEU A 42 -9.43 7.35 6.84
CA LEU A 42 -10.24 6.15 7.07
C LEU A 42 -9.70 4.95 6.29
N ALA A 43 -9.29 5.16 5.05
CA ALA A 43 -8.65 4.12 4.25
C ALA A 43 -7.33 3.64 4.89
N ALA A 44 -6.50 4.54 5.42
CA ALA A 44 -5.27 4.17 6.11
C ALA A 44 -5.54 3.33 7.36
N VAL A 45 -6.52 3.72 8.16
CA VAL A 45 -6.94 2.95 9.36
C VAL A 45 -7.47 1.57 8.96
N ALA A 46 -8.34 1.50 7.94
CA ALA A 46 -8.86 0.23 7.45
C ALA A 46 -7.76 -0.71 6.94
N THR A 47 -6.77 -0.17 6.22
CA THR A 47 -5.61 -0.93 5.75
C THR A 47 -4.77 -1.44 6.92
N ALA A 48 -4.47 -0.60 7.91
CA ALA A 48 -3.72 -1.02 9.10
C ALA A 48 -4.44 -2.14 9.86
N MET A 49 -5.76 -2.07 9.98
CA MET A 49 -6.56 -3.15 10.59
C MET A 49 -6.50 -4.44 9.76
N ALA A 50 -6.56 -4.34 8.44
CA ALA A 50 -6.45 -5.50 7.54
C ALA A 50 -5.06 -6.16 7.63
N GLU A 51 -3.99 -5.39 7.71
CA GLU A 51 -2.62 -5.87 7.86
C GLU A 51 -2.43 -6.58 9.22
N MET A 52 -2.95 -6.01 10.31
CA MET A 52 -2.94 -6.65 11.62
C MET A 52 -3.69 -7.99 11.60
N LEU A 53 -4.85 -8.02 10.96
CA LEU A 53 -5.63 -9.25 10.84
C LEU A 53 -4.91 -10.29 10.00
N GLY A 54 -4.31 -9.91 8.88
CA GLY A 54 -3.51 -10.78 8.03
C GLY A 54 -2.36 -11.44 8.80
N GLY A 55 -1.62 -10.64 9.57
CA GLY A 55 -0.55 -11.16 10.43
C GLY A 55 -1.07 -12.07 11.56
N ALA A 56 -2.24 -11.74 12.15
CA ALA A 56 -2.85 -12.60 13.17
C ALA A 56 -3.30 -13.96 12.60
N ILE A 57 -3.84 -13.97 11.37
CA ILE A 57 -4.19 -15.20 10.65
C ILE A 57 -2.94 -16.04 10.36
N ALA A 58 -1.85 -15.41 9.92
CA ALA A 58 -0.59 -16.11 9.71
C ALA A 58 -0.05 -16.75 11.00
N LEU A 59 -0.11 -16.06 12.15
CA LEU A 59 0.24 -16.61 13.45
C LEU A 59 -0.68 -17.78 13.85
N GLN A 60 -1.97 -17.69 13.55
CA GLN A 60 -2.90 -18.78 13.79
C GLN A 60 -2.56 -20.01 12.94
N MET A 61 -2.24 -19.82 11.67
CA MET A 61 -1.92 -20.93 10.77
C MET A 61 -0.58 -21.62 11.14
N LEU A 62 0.45 -20.85 11.52
CA LEU A 62 1.77 -21.36 11.83
C LEU A 62 1.87 -21.92 13.25
N PHE A 63 1.33 -21.21 14.24
CA PHE A 63 1.52 -21.48 15.67
C PHE A 63 0.24 -21.87 16.40
N ARG A 64 -0.91 -21.90 15.69
CA ARG A 64 -2.25 -22.16 16.28
C ARG A 64 -2.64 -21.15 17.37
N ILE A 65 -2.08 -19.93 17.32
CA ILE A 65 -2.41 -18.87 18.27
C ILE A 65 -3.78 -18.31 17.92
N PRO A 66 -4.72 -18.14 18.87
CA PRO A 66 -6.02 -17.52 18.59
C PRO A 66 -5.87 -16.13 17.99
N ILE A 67 -6.69 -15.78 16.98
CA ILE A 67 -6.61 -14.49 16.26
C ILE A 67 -6.59 -13.30 17.22
N LYS A 68 -7.39 -13.32 18.30
CA LYS A 68 -7.44 -12.24 19.29
C LYS A 68 -6.08 -11.99 19.95
N ILE A 69 -5.38 -13.06 20.33
CA ILE A 69 -4.04 -12.94 20.96
C ILE A 69 -3.01 -12.56 19.90
N GLY A 70 -3.09 -13.15 18.71
CA GLY A 70 -2.22 -12.82 17.58
C GLY A 70 -2.30 -11.35 17.18
N SER A 71 -3.50 -10.78 17.08
CA SER A 71 -3.68 -9.36 16.73
C SER A 71 -3.13 -8.42 17.83
N MET A 72 -3.32 -8.75 19.11
CA MET A 72 -2.73 -7.98 20.20
C MET A 72 -1.19 -8.02 20.19
N LEU A 73 -0.63 -9.18 19.89
CA LEU A 73 0.83 -9.35 19.81
C LEU A 73 1.41 -8.53 18.66
N ILE A 74 0.77 -8.57 17.48
CA ILE A 74 1.20 -7.77 16.33
C ILE A 74 1.09 -6.28 16.62
N LEU A 75 -0.01 -5.85 17.23
CA LEU A 75 -0.18 -4.45 17.63
C LEU A 75 0.93 -4.02 18.60
N ALA A 76 1.24 -4.83 19.61
CA ALA A 76 2.31 -4.53 20.57
C ALA A 76 3.67 -4.42 19.88
N VAL A 77 4.00 -5.36 18.99
CA VAL A 77 5.26 -5.33 18.23
C VAL A 77 5.32 -4.10 17.32
N SER A 78 4.24 -3.78 16.62
CA SER A 78 4.16 -2.61 15.74
C SER A 78 4.37 -1.31 16.51
N LEU A 79 3.75 -1.18 17.69
CA LEU A 79 3.95 -0.01 18.55
C LEU A 79 5.39 0.07 19.09
N LEU A 80 5.97 -1.04 19.53
CA LEU A 80 7.36 -1.08 19.97
C LEU A 80 8.32 -0.68 18.84
N CYS A 81 8.09 -1.17 17.63
CA CYS A 81 8.86 -0.77 16.45
C CYS A 81 8.70 0.71 16.13
N ALA A 82 7.49 1.27 16.26
CA ALA A 82 7.23 2.68 16.01
C ALA A 82 7.93 3.60 17.03
N PHE A 83 7.99 3.20 18.29
CA PHE A 83 8.68 3.96 19.34
C PHE A 83 10.20 3.79 19.33
N THR A 84 10.70 2.72 18.75
CA THR A 84 12.14 2.48 18.64
C THR A 84 12.64 3.16 17.37
N ASN A 85 13.42 4.22 17.47
CA ASN A 85 13.99 4.99 16.34
C ASN A 85 14.97 4.16 15.47
N ALA A 86 14.66 2.88 15.24
CA ALA A 86 15.46 1.92 14.49
C ALA A 86 15.06 1.85 13.01
N TYR A 87 14.63 2.97 12.40
CA TYR A 87 14.13 3.03 11.03
C TYR A 87 15.00 2.25 10.02
N LYS A 88 16.31 2.45 10.06
CA LYS A 88 17.26 1.76 9.15
C LYS A 88 17.31 0.23 9.33
N ARG A 89 17.07 -0.28 10.54
CA ARG A 89 17.03 -1.73 10.79
C ARG A 89 15.72 -2.32 10.30
N ILE A 90 14.62 -1.62 10.56
CA ILE A 90 13.27 -2.01 10.12
C ILE A 90 13.22 -2.02 8.59
N GLU A 91 13.77 -1.03 7.91
CA GLU A 91 13.88 -0.95 6.46
C GLU A 91 14.60 -2.17 5.87
N LYS A 92 15.76 -2.54 6.42
CA LYS A 92 16.49 -3.74 5.97
C LYS A 92 15.68 -5.02 6.17
N LEU A 93 14.98 -5.14 7.30
CA LEU A 93 14.10 -6.27 7.60
C LEU A 93 12.96 -6.36 6.58
N ILE A 94 12.31 -5.25 6.28
CA ILE A 94 11.25 -5.17 5.28
C ILE A 94 11.76 -5.62 3.91
N ILE A 95 12.93 -5.14 3.48
CA ILE A 95 13.53 -5.53 2.19
C ILE A 95 13.76 -7.05 2.13
N ILE A 96 14.28 -7.66 3.21
CA ILE A 96 14.49 -9.09 3.29
C ILE A 96 13.16 -9.86 3.16
N PHE A 97 12.14 -9.46 3.91
CA PHE A 97 10.84 -10.12 3.86
C PHE A 97 10.15 -9.96 2.50
N VAL A 98 10.19 -8.77 1.91
CA VAL A 98 9.62 -8.52 0.57
C VAL A 98 10.34 -9.36 -0.49
N SER A 99 11.66 -9.49 -0.39
CA SER A 99 12.45 -10.35 -1.28
C SER A 99 12.06 -11.83 -1.10
N LEU A 100 11.90 -12.29 0.15
CA LEU A 100 11.46 -13.64 0.44
C LEU A 100 10.08 -13.95 -0.13
N ILE A 101 9.14 -13.01 0.02
CA ILE A 101 7.79 -13.10 -0.57
C ILE A 101 7.88 -13.17 -2.10
N GLY A 102 8.70 -12.34 -2.73
CA GLY A 102 8.93 -12.35 -4.17
C GLY A 102 9.45 -13.72 -4.65
N PHE A 103 10.43 -14.28 -3.97
CA PHE A 103 10.93 -15.65 -4.27
C PHE A 103 9.87 -16.72 -4.07
N SER A 104 9.04 -16.61 -3.02
CA SER A 104 7.94 -17.56 -2.78
C SER A 104 6.93 -17.54 -3.92
N PHE A 105 6.57 -16.37 -4.43
CA PHE A 105 5.69 -16.25 -5.60
C PHE A 105 6.31 -16.87 -6.87
N LEU A 106 7.60 -16.65 -7.11
CA LEU A 106 8.27 -17.26 -8.26
C LEU A 106 8.28 -18.79 -8.16
N PHE A 107 8.50 -19.32 -6.97
CA PHE A 107 8.46 -20.75 -6.70
C PHE A 107 7.04 -21.32 -6.90
N GLU A 108 6.02 -20.61 -6.41
CA GLU A 108 4.61 -21.00 -6.56
C GLU A 108 4.19 -21.05 -8.04
N ILE A 109 4.57 -20.04 -8.84
CA ILE A 109 4.33 -20.02 -10.28
C ILE A 109 5.01 -21.22 -10.99
N GLY A 110 6.19 -21.61 -10.53
CA GLY A 110 6.91 -22.76 -11.09
C GLY A 110 6.24 -24.11 -10.80
N ILE A 111 5.53 -24.23 -9.69
CA ILE A 111 4.83 -25.47 -9.30
C ILE A 111 3.38 -25.48 -9.82
N ALA A 112 2.75 -24.32 -9.94
CA ALA A 112 1.37 -24.20 -10.39
C ALA A 112 1.25 -24.66 -11.84
N LYS A 113 0.35 -25.60 -12.10
CA LYS A 113 -0.02 -26.00 -13.46
C LYS A 113 -0.91 -24.92 -14.07
N ILE A 114 -0.29 -23.89 -14.64
CA ILE A 114 -0.99 -22.75 -15.21
C ILE A 114 -1.38 -23.09 -16.66
N ASP A 115 -2.66 -23.02 -16.97
CA ASP A 115 -3.12 -23.03 -18.37
C ASP A 115 -2.88 -21.64 -18.98
N TRP A 116 -1.72 -21.49 -19.62
CA TRP A 116 -1.33 -20.24 -20.27
C TRP A 116 -2.27 -19.82 -21.41
N GLY A 117 -2.93 -20.80 -22.05
CA GLY A 117 -3.91 -20.53 -23.08
C GLY A 117 -5.17 -19.86 -22.50
N ALA A 118 -5.72 -20.43 -21.45
CA ALA A 118 -6.86 -19.85 -20.75
C ALA A 118 -6.52 -18.49 -20.12
N ALA A 119 -5.32 -18.33 -19.58
CA ALA A 119 -4.85 -17.07 -19.01
C ALA A 119 -4.76 -15.96 -20.07
N ALA A 120 -4.21 -16.25 -21.25
CA ALA A 120 -4.12 -15.31 -22.37
C ALA A 120 -5.51 -14.89 -22.87
N VAL A 121 -6.45 -15.83 -23.01
CA VAL A 121 -7.83 -15.54 -23.38
C VAL A 121 -8.52 -14.66 -22.34
N GLY A 122 -8.33 -14.93 -21.03
CA GLY A 122 -8.89 -14.14 -19.93
C GLY A 122 -8.36 -12.71 -19.92
N TRP A 123 -7.13 -12.49 -20.38
CA TRP A 123 -6.52 -11.16 -20.49
C TRP A 123 -7.14 -10.32 -21.62
N VAL A 124 -7.45 -10.96 -22.74
CA VAL A 124 -8.05 -10.30 -23.93
C VAL A 124 -9.57 -10.14 -23.81
N LYS A 125 -10.24 -11.08 -23.13
CA LYS A 125 -11.70 -11.04 -22.91
C LYS A 125 -11.99 -11.02 -21.41
N PRO A 126 -11.90 -9.84 -20.74
CA PRO A 126 -12.26 -9.75 -19.34
C PRO A 126 -13.74 -10.12 -19.16
N SER A 127 -14.01 -11.11 -18.33
CA SER A 127 -15.36 -11.51 -17.95
C SER A 127 -15.66 -11.08 -16.51
N PHE A 128 -16.87 -10.59 -16.28
CA PHE A 128 -17.33 -10.20 -14.98
C PHE A 128 -18.41 -11.19 -14.50
N PRO A 129 -18.02 -12.29 -13.83
CA PRO A 129 -19.01 -13.22 -13.28
C PRO A 129 -19.94 -12.51 -12.28
N ALA A 130 -21.17 -13.00 -12.18
CA ALA A 130 -22.12 -12.47 -11.19
C ALA A 130 -21.52 -12.58 -9.77
N GLY A 131 -21.49 -11.46 -9.05
CA GLY A 131 -20.92 -11.40 -7.68
C GLY A 131 -19.42 -11.11 -7.61
N SER A 132 -18.71 -10.92 -8.73
CA SER A 132 -17.26 -10.61 -8.72
C SER A 132 -16.93 -9.16 -8.32
N MET A 133 -17.91 -8.25 -8.39
CA MET A 133 -17.67 -6.80 -8.12
C MET A 133 -17.07 -6.51 -6.74
N PRO A 134 -17.53 -7.10 -5.62
CA PRO A 134 -16.88 -6.86 -4.32
C PRO A 134 -15.42 -7.30 -4.30
N VAL A 135 -15.08 -8.41 -4.95
CA VAL A 135 -13.71 -8.92 -5.01
C VAL A 135 -12.84 -7.99 -5.85
N ILE A 136 -13.33 -7.55 -7.01
CA ILE A 136 -12.62 -6.61 -7.89
C ILE A 136 -12.36 -5.29 -7.16
N LEU A 137 -13.36 -4.73 -6.49
CA LEU A 137 -13.22 -3.50 -5.71
C LEU A 137 -12.24 -3.66 -4.54
N SER A 138 -12.26 -4.81 -3.86
CA SER A 138 -11.32 -5.12 -2.78
C SER A 138 -9.88 -5.19 -3.29
N VAL A 139 -9.65 -5.87 -4.41
CA VAL A 139 -8.31 -5.97 -5.03
C VAL A 139 -7.83 -4.61 -5.51
N LEU A 140 -8.69 -3.83 -6.18
CA LEU A 140 -8.35 -2.47 -6.60
C LEU A 140 -8.01 -1.58 -5.39
N GLY A 141 -8.79 -1.64 -4.32
CA GLY A 141 -8.53 -0.90 -3.10
C GLY A 141 -7.24 -1.31 -2.40
N ALA A 142 -6.91 -2.60 -2.41
CA ALA A 142 -5.66 -3.11 -1.85
C ALA A 142 -4.42 -2.69 -2.67
N VAL A 143 -4.54 -2.57 -4.00
CA VAL A 143 -3.44 -2.16 -4.88
C VAL A 143 -3.26 -0.65 -4.89
N VAL A 144 -4.36 0.12 -4.97
CA VAL A 144 -4.34 1.59 -5.02
C VAL A 144 -4.59 2.13 -3.61
N MET A 145 -3.58 2.07 -2.76
CA MET A 145 -3.65 2.58 -1.40
C MET A 145 -3.51 4.11 -1.38
N PRO A 146 -4.56 4.88 -1.02
CA PRO A 146 -4.48 6.35 -1.03
C PRO A 146 -3.36 6.90 -0.15
N HIS A 147 -3.16 6.33 1.04
CA HIS A 147 -2.11 6.76 1.96
C HIS A 147 -0.70 6.58 1.40
N ASN A 148 -0.46 5.58 0.54
CA ASN A 148 0.83 5.42 -0.12
C ASN A 148 1.12 6.54 -1.13
N LEU A 149 0.09 7.09 -1.79
CA LEU A 149 0.24 8.25 -2.67
C LEU A 149 0.60 9.51 -1.89
N PHE A 150 -0.03 9.73 -0.74
CA PHE A 150 0.29 10.85 0.14
C PHE A 150 1.72 10.72 0.68
N LEU A 151 2.09 9.55 1.19
CA LEU A 151 3.44 9.27 1.68
C LEU A 151 4.50 9.45 0.58
N HIS A 152 4.21 8.95 -0.63
CA HIS A 152 5.13 9.08 -1.75
C HIS A 152 5.39 10.55 -2.13
N SER A 153 4.34 11.37 -2.16
CA SER A 153 4.48 12.81 -2.44
C SER A 153 5.25 13.55 -1.34
N GLU A 154 5.08 13.16 -0.08
CA GLU A 154 5.81 13.74 1.05
C GLU A 154 7.30 13.37 1.03
N ILE A 155 7.63 12.12 0.71
CA ILE A 155 9.02 11.68 0.55
C ILE A 155 9.72 12.44 -0.57
N ILE A 156 9.03 12.68 -1.70
CA ILE A 156 9.61 13.44 -2.82
C ILE A 156 9.81 14.90 -2.43
N GLN A 157 8.85 15.52 -1.77
CA GLN A 157 8.96 16.88 -1.26
C GLN A 157 10.15 16.99 -0.27
N SER A 158 10.31 16.01 0.64
CA SER A 158 11.39 16.04 1.64
C SER A 158 12.79 15.96 1.02
N ARG A 159 12.92 15.46 -0.20
CA ARG A 159 14.20 15.42 -0.96
C ARG A 159 14.53 16.74 -1.65
N GLN A 160 13.60 17.70 -1.71
CA GLN A 160 13.78 19.05 -2.26
C GLN A 160 14.37 19.08 -3.68
N TRP A 161 14.02 18.12 -4.52
CA TRP A 161 14.51 18.04 -5.91
C TRP A 161 14.11 19.24 -6.78
N ASN A 162 13.09 19.99 -6.35
CA ASN A 162 12.72 21.26 -6.99
C ASN A 162 13.74 22.39 -6.79
N LEU A 163 14.69 22.23 -5.87
CA LEU A 163 15.73 23.24 -5.58
C LEU A 163 17.09 22.90 -6.24
N GLU A 164 17.23 21.69 -6.79
CA GLU A 164 18.49 21.25 -7.41
C GLU A 164 18.67 21.73 -8.86
N ASP A 165 17.63 22.23 -9.51
CA ASP A 165 17.64 22.65 -10.92
C ASP A 165 18.14 24.10 -11.15
N ASP A 166 18.55 24.83 -10.10
CA ASP A 166 19.07 26.21 -10.18
C ASP A 166 20.61 26.30 -10.06
N SER A 167 21.34 25.19 -10.30
CA SER A 167 22.81 25.16 -10.27
C SER A 167 23.46 24.73 -11.57
#